data_26f441178943677b19e4581ad8e7c06a
#
_entry.id   26f441178943677b19e4581ad8e7c06a
#
_cell.length_a   1.000
_cell.length_b   1.000
_cell.length_c   1.000
_cell.angle_alpha   90.00
_cell.angle_beta   90.00
_cell.angle_gamma   90.00
#
_symmetry.space_group_name_H-M   'P 1'
#
loop_
_entity.id
_entity.type
_entity.pdbx_description
1 polymer ?
#
loop_
_entity_poly.entity_id
_entity_poly.type
_entity_poly.pdbx_seq_one_letter_code
_entity_poly.pdbx_strand_id
1 'polypeptide(L)'
;MEQFFSFLGNHPILVGTFLLLLFLFFRNERTRAGATVGTQELVRLVNKENAIVLDVRVRTEFMEGHIVDALNIPYASLEARLDEISQHKEAPVVIACKMGQHSGAAGTLLQKNGFTNVTRLTGGYAEWRAQNLPVVKS
;
A
#
# COMPACT_ATOMS: atom_id res chain seq x y z
N MET A 1 -12.38 -15.63 -35.82
CA MET A 1 -12.57 -14.21 -35.42
C MET A 1 -14.00 -13.73 -35.72
N GLU A 2 -14.57 -14.08 -36.85
CA GLU A 2 -15.94 -13.67 -37.17
C GLU A 2 -16.99 -14.15 -36.16
N GLN A 3 -16.85 -15.37 -35.64
CA GLN A 3 -17.74 -15.91 -34.61
C GLN A 3 -17.69 -15.14 -33.31
N PHE A 4 -16.51 -14.61 -32.94
CA PHE A 4 -16.35 -13.80 -31.75
C PHE A 4 -17.06 -12.45 -31.85
N PHE A 5 -16.93 -11.77 -33.00
CA PHE A 5 -17.63 -10.51 -33.25
C PHE A 5 -19.15 -10.70 -33.38
N SER A 6 -19.56 -11.82 -33.99
CA SER A 6 -20.98 -12.19 -34.04
C SER A 6 -21.59 -12.45 -32.68
N PHE A 7 -20.82 -13.12 -31.78
CA PHE A 7 -21.26 -13.36 -30.41
C PHE A 7 -21.39 -12.02 -29.63
N LEU A 8 -20.43 -11.13 -29.77
CA LEU A 8 -20.47 -9.80 -29.16
C LEU A 8 -21.69 -8.99 -29.61
N GLY A 9 -22.02 -9.03 -30.92
CA GLY A 9 -23.15 -8.33 -31.47
C GLY A 9 -24.50 -8.92 -31.08
N ASN A 10 -24.56 -10.24 -30.84
CA ASN A 10 -25.81 -10.95 -30.52
C ASN A 10 -26.13 -10.93 -29.00
N HIS A 11 -25.15 -10.60 -28.15
CA HIS A 11 -25.35 -10.59 -26.68
C HIS A 11 -24.89 -9.28 -26.04
N PRO A 12 -25.44 -8.12 -26.44
CA PRO A 12 -24.97 -6.83 -25.94
C PRO A 12 -25.13 -6.66 -24.43
N ILE A 13 -26.20 -7.23 -23.87
CA ILE A 13 -26.44 -7.16 -22.40
C ILE A 13 -25.40 -7.96 -21.64
N LEU A 14 -25.04 -9.14 -22.12
CA LEU A 14 -24.05 -10.01 -21.50
C LEU A 14 -22.66 -9.35 -21.53
N VAL A 15 -22.28 -8.79 -22.67
CA VAL A 15 -21.01 -8.06 -22.84
C VAL A 15 -20.97 -6.82 -21.95
N GLY A 16 -22.05 -6.04 -21.92
CA GLY A 16 -22.17 -4.86 -21.06
C GLY A 16 -22.03 -5.19 -19.58
N THR A 17 -22.71 -6.25 -19.13
CA THR A 17 -22.64 -6.74 -17.74
C THR A 17 -21.22 -7.19 -17.40
N PHE A 18 -20.57 -7.93 -18.30
CA PHE A 18 -19.18 -8.39 -18.09
C PHE A 18 -18.22 -7.23 -17.97
N LEU A 19 -18.30 -6.25 -18.87
CA LEU A 19 -17.46 -5.06 -18.83
C LEU A 19 -17.70 -4.23 -17.56
N LEU A 20 -18.95 -4.11 -17.12
CA LEU A 20 -19.30 -3.42 -15.88
C LEU A 20 -18.70 -4.13 -14.67
N LEU A 21 -18.83 -5.45 -14.58
CA LEU A 21 -18.26 -6.24 -13.50
C LEU A 21 -16.72 -6.15 -13.49
N LEU A 22 -16.11 -6.20 -14.66
CA LEU A 22 -14.67 -6.04 -14.81
C LEU A 22 -14.20 -4.66 -14.35
N PHE A 23 -14.93 -3.62 -14.73
CA PHE A 23 -14.67 -2.25 -14.29
C PHE A 23 -14.80 -2.10 -12.77
N LEU A 24 -15.89 -2.63 -12.19
CA LEU A 24 -16.11 -2.61 -10.74
C LEU A 24 -15.04 -3.42 -10.00
N PHE A 25 -14.62 -4.54 -10.56
CA PHE A 25 -13.53 -5.35 -10.00
C PHE A 25 -12.22 -4.55 -9.93
N PHE A 26 -11.79 -3.96 -11.04
CA PHE A 26 -10.56 -3.16 -11.05
C PHE A 26 -10.66 -1.92 -10.17
N ARG A 27 -11.82 -1.28 -10.11
CA ARG A 27 -12.04 -0.14 -9.22
C ARG A 27 -11.94 -0.56 -7.75
N ASN A 28 -12.54 -1.68 -7.40
CA ASN A 28 -12.49 -2.22 -6.05
C ASN A 28 -11.08 -2.66 -5.64
N GLU A 29 -10.33 -3.25 -6.58
CA GLU A 29 -8.94 -3.64 -6.34
C GLU A 29 -8.05 -2.43 -6.06
N ARG A 30 -8.19 -1.36 -6.83
CA ARG A 30 -7.46 -0.10 -6.60
C ARG A 30 -7.77 0.53 -5.24
N THR A 31 -9.03 0.47 -4.81
CA THR A 31 -9.45 1.00 -3.51
C THR A 31 -8.97 0.14 -2.34
N ARG A 32 -8.91 -1.17 -2.52
CA ARG A 32 -8.44 -2.09 -1.47
C ARG A 32 -6.95 -1.97 -1.20
N ALA A 33 -6.19 -1.78 -2.25
CA ALA A 33 -4.74 -1.75 -2.15
C ALA A 33 -4.18 -0.41 -1.66
N GLY A 34 -4.96 0.66 -1.72
CA GLY A 34 -4.51 2.03 -1.47
C GLY A 34 -3.61 2.57 -2.59
N ALA A 35 -3.41 3.88 -2.59
CA ALA A 35 -2.51 4.51 -3.53
C ALA A 35 -1.05 4.13 -3.22
N THR A 36 -0.22 4.09 -4.27
CA THR A 36 1.22 3.86 -4.10
C THR A 36 1.99 5.16 -4.30
N VAL A 37 3.10 5.29 -3.60
CA VAL A 37 4.02 6.42 -3.74
C VAL A 37 5.44 5.90 -4.01
N GLY A 38 6.19 6.65 -4.82
CA GLY A 38 7.60 6.36 -5.03
C GLY A 38 8.47 6.89 -3.90
N THR A 39 9.75 6.56 -3.94
CA THR A 39 10.72 6.96 -2.91
C THR A 39 10.86 8.47 -2.77
N GLN A 40 10.86 9.20 -3.87
CA GLN A 40 10.96 10.67 -3.85
C GLN A 40 9.72 11.32 -3.25
N GLU A 41 8.56 10.81 -3.57
CA GLU A 41 7.30 11.30 -2.99
C GLU A 41 7.24 10.98 -1.49
N LEU A 42 7.74 9.82 -1.06
CA LEU A 42 7.86 9.49 0.35
C LEU A 42 8.71 10.53 1.09
N VAL A 43 9.87 10.86 0.55
CA VAL A 43 10.77 11.89 1.14
C VAL A 43 10.04 13.23 1.25
N ARG A 44 9.30 13.62 0.22
CA ARG A 44 8.51 14.86 0.22
C ARG A 44 7.44 14.83 1.32
N LEU A 45 6.70 13.74 1.43
CA LEU A 45 5.63 13.58 2.42
C LEU A 45 6.18 13.64 3.85
N VAL A 46 7.30 12.99 4.11
CA VAL A 46 7.96 13.02 5.43
C VAL A 46 8.42 14.43 5.77
N ASN A 47 9.06 15.12 4.83
CA ASN A 47 9.64 16.43 5.08
C ASN A 47 8.63 17.58 5.14
N LYS A 48 7.56 17.50 4.35
CA LYS A 48 6.60 18.60 4.22
C LYS A 48 5.25 18.39 4.90
N GLU A 49 4.84 17.13 5.03
CA GLU A 49 3.52 16.79 5.55
C GLU A 49 3.57 15.96 6.84
N ASN A 50 4.75 15.78 7.41
CA ASN A 50 4.98 14.98 8.62
C ASN A 50 4.45 13.55 8.49
N ALA A 51 4.60 12.96 7.32
CA ALA A 51 4.18 11.59 7.06
C ALA A 51 4.97 10.62 7.96
N ILE A 52 4.30 9.54 8.32
CA ILE A 52 4.89 8.47 9.11
C ILE A 52 5.14 7.28 8.19
N VAL A 53 6.33 6.71 8.30
CA VAL A 53 6.67 5.47 7.63
C VAL A 53 6.38 4.32 8.59
N LEU A 54 5.47 3.44 8.21
CA LEU A 54 5.13 2.24 8.95
C LEU A 54 5.79 1.04 8.29
N ASP A 55 6.82 0.50 8.93
CA ASP A 55 7.52 -0.69 8.47
C ASP A 55 6.84 -1.94 9.04
N VAL A 56 6.26 -2.76 8.15
CA VAL A 56 5.51 -3.95 8.54
C VAL A 56 6.32 -5.25 8.39
N ARG A 57 7.63 -5.13 8.21
CA ARG A 57 8.54 -6.29 8.19
C ARG A 57 8.71 -6.85 9.60
N VAL A 58 9.25 -8.06 9.67
CA VAL A 58 9.60 -8.64 10.96
C VAL A 58 10.70 -7.81 11.63
N ARG A 59 10.70 -7.82 12.97
CA ARG A 59 11.61 -6.99 13.77
C ARG A 59 13.08 -7.22 13.43
N THR A 60 13.50 -8.45 13.16
CA THR A 60 14.89 -8.76 12.83
C THR A 60 15.35 -8.05 11.55
N GLU A 61 14.52 -8.04 10.52
CA GLU A 61 14.80 -7.31 9.27
C GLU A 61 14.84 -5.81 9.50
N PHE A 62 13.92 -5.29 10.31
CA PHE A 62 13.89 -3.87 10.66
C PHE A 62 15.19 -3.44 11.37
N MET A 63 15.69 -4.24 12.30
CA MET A 63 16.91 -3.94 13.05
C MET A 63 18.16 -4.01 12.19
N GLU A 64 18.17 -4.82 11.15
CA GLU A 64 19.29 -4.89 10.19
C GLU A 64 19.41 -3.65 9.33
N GLY A 65 18.36 -2.90 9.17
CA GLY A 65 18.32 -1.66 8.43
C GLY A 65 16.90 -1.27 8.08
N HIS A 66 16.57 0.01 8.25
CA HIS A 66 15.23 0.54 7.96
C HIS A 66 15.31 2.01 7.53
N ILE A 67 14.21 2.50 6.97
CA ILE A 67 14.07 3.90 6.59
C ILE A 67 14.14 4.77 7.85
N VAL A 68 14.85 5.88 7.76
CA VAL A 68 15.03 6.81 8.89
C VAL A 68 13.66 7.19 9.50
N ASP A 69 13.57 7.13 10.82
CA ASP A 69 12.37 7.45 11.62
C ASP A 69 11.15 6.53 11.37
N ALA A 70 11.32 5.41 10.67
CA ALA A 70 10.25 4.45 10.49
C ALA A 70 9.85 3.78 11.80
N LEU A 71 8.55 3.55 11.96
CA LEU A 71 8.00 2.78 13.07
C LEU A 71 7.84 1.33 12.62
N ASN A 72 8.25 0.39 13.45
CA ASN A 72 8.13 -1.02 13.16
C ASN A 72 6.95 -1.66 13.92
N ILE A 73 5.97 -2.09 13.18
CA ILE A 73 4.92 -2.98 13.66
C ILE A 73 4.80 -4.11 12.65
N PRO A 74 5.31 -5.32 12.94
CA PRO A 74 5.20 -6.43 12.00
C PRO A 74 3.73 -6.67 11.59
N TYR A 75 3.52 -7.03 10.34
CA TYR A 75 2.17 -7.24 9.79
C TYR A 75 1.34 -8.20 10.65
N ALA A 76 1.94 -9.29 11.13
CA ALA A 76 1.25 -10.28 11.98
C ALA A 76 0.73 -9.70 13.30
N SER A 77 1.34 -8.61 13.79
CA SER A 77 0.97 -7.95 15.06
C SER A 77 0.21 -6.64 14.85
N LEU A 78 0.02 -6.22 13.61
CA LEU A 78 -0.51 -4.89 13.30
C LEU A 78 -1.89 -4.65 13.89
N GLU A 79 -2.80 -5.60 13.73
CA GLU A 79 -4.17 -5.47 14.23
C GLU A 79 -4.22 -5.30 15.76
N ALA A 80 -3.39 -6.05 16.49
CA ALA A 80 -3.32 -5.98 17.94
C ALA A 80 -2.60 -4.71 18.46
N ARG A 81 -1.78 -4.08 17.61
CA ARG A 81 -0.93 -2.95 18.00
C ARG A 81 -1.32 -1.62 17.36
N LEU A 82 -2.50 -1.52 16.78
CA LEU A 82 -2.98 -0.28 16.16
C LEU A 82 -3.01 0.91 17.12
N ASP A 83 -3.17 0.66 18.41
CA ASP A 83 -3.16 1.72 19.43
C ASP A 83 -1.86 2.51 19.45
N GLU A 84 -0.75 1.89 19.09
CA GLU A 84 0.58 2.54 19.07
C GLU A 84 0.68 3.66 18.02
N ILE A 85 -0.18 3.64 17.01
CA ILE A 85 -0.21 4.62 15.93
C ILE A 85 -1.54 5.37 15.84
N SER A 86 -2.41 5.22 16.81
CA SER A 86 -3.76 5.82 16.80
C SER A 86 -3.74 7.35 16.71
N GLN A 87 -2.71 8.01 17.22
CA GLN A 87 -2.54 9.46 17.14
C GLN A 87 -2.24 9.95 15.71
N HIS A 88 -1.93 9.06 14.80
CA HIS A 88 -1.55 9.37 13.41
C HIS A 88 -2.65 9.09 12.40
N LYS A 89 -3.89 8.91 12.84
CA LYS A 89 -5.02 8.57 11.94
C LYS A 89 -5.28 9.60 10.86
N GLU A 90 -5.02 10.86 11.12
CA GLU A 90 -5.20 11.96 10.16
C GLU A 90 -3.92 12.31 9.41
N ALA A 91 -2.76 11.87 9.88
CA ALA A 91 -1.48 12.10 9.22
C ALA A 91 -1.30 11.16 8.02
N PRO A 92 -0.50 11.56 7.01
CA PRO A 92 -0.11 10.63 5.97
C PRO A 92 0.69 9.46 6.55
N VAL A 93 0.27 8.24 6.26
CA VAL A 93 0.97 7.02 6.64
C VAL A 93 1.40 6.29 5.39
N VAL A 94 2.69 6.06 5.25
CA VAL A 94 3.26 5.30 4.14
C VAL A 94 3.72 3.94 4.65
N ILE A 95 3.15 2.88 4.11
CA ILE A 95 3.45 1.52 4.53
C ILE A 95 4.62 0.98 3.69
N ALA A 96 5.63 0.50 4.37
CA ALA A 96 6.77 -0.17 3.75
C ALA A 96 6.85 -1.63 4.22
N CYS A 97 6.92 -2.55 3.28
CA CYS A 97 7.29 -3.93 3.56
C CYS A 97 8.55 -4.27 2.76
N LYS A 98 8.97 -5.54 2.73
CA LYS A 98 10.22 -5.92 2.06
C LYS A 98 10.17 -5.59 0.56
N MET A 99 9.15 -6.04 -0.15
CA MET A 99 8.98 -5.84 -1.59
C MET A 99 7.56 -5.44 -2.00
N GLY A 100 6.73 -5.01 -1.05
CA GLY A 100 5.35 -4.60 -1.31
C GLY A 100 4.28 -5.68 -1.06
N GLN A 101 4.66 -6.91 -0.67
CA GLN A 101 3.73 -8.04 -0.60
C GLN A 101 2.66 -7.93 0.48
N HIS A 102 2.93 -7.30 1.62
CA HIS A 102 1.97 -7.15 2.72
C HIS A 102 1.39 -5.75 2.84
N SER A 103 1.90 -4.79 2.10
CA SER A 103 1.51 -3.39 2.26
C SER A 103 0.05 -3.13 1.87
N GLY A 104 -0.48 -3.86 0.89
CA GLY A 104 -1.89 -3.75 0.49
C GLY A 104 -2.85 -4.18 1.60
N ALA A 105 -2.62 -5.34 2.21
CA ALA A 105 -3.42 -5.84 3.31
C ALA A 105 -3.30 -4.97 4.56
N ALA A 106 -2.08 -4.50 4.87
CA ALA A 106 -1.85 -3.56 5.96
C ALA A 106 -2.59 -2.24 5.73
N GLY A 107 -2.56 -1.71 4.51
CA GLY A 107 -3.28 -0.49 4.14
C GLY A 107 -4.79 -0.63 4.31
N THR A 108 -5.35 -1.74 3.89
CA THR A 108 -6.78 -2.05 4.07
C THR A 108 -7.14 -2.10 5.55
N LEU A 109 -6.31 -2.74 6.38
CA LEU A 109 -6.53 -2.82 7.82
C LEU A 109 -6.53 -1.43 8.47
N LEU A 110 -5.57 -0.57 8.11
CA LEU A 110 -5.52 0.80 8.62
C LEU A 110 -6.74 1.62 8.20
N GLN A 111 -7.15 1.53 6.94
CA GLN A 111 -8.32 2.25 6.45
C GLN A 111 -9.61 1.84 7.19
N LYS A 112 -9.78 0.56 7.47
CA LYS A 112 -10.91 0.06 8.26
C LYS A 112 -10.92 0.58 9.69
N ASN A 113 -9.78 0.97 10.22
CA ASN A 113 -9.62 1.45 11.58
C ASN A 113 -9.50 2.99 11.68
N GLY A 114 -9.92 3.71 10.65
CA GLY A 114 -10.06 5.15 10.68
C GLY A 114 -8.86 5.96 10.20
N PHE A 115 -7.85 5.32 9.63
CA PHE A 115 -6.73 6.01 9.00
C PHE A 115 -7.17 6.56 7.62
N THR A 116 -7.11 7.85 7.44
CA THR A 116 -7.71 8.55 6.29
C THR A 116 -6.76 8.75 5.12
N ASN A 117 -5.46 8.76 5.37
CA ASN A 117 -4.45 9.02 4.34
C ASN A 117 -3.36 7.94 4.38
N VAL A 118 -3.67 6.78 3.80
CA VAL A 118 -2.79 5.62 3.78
C VAL A 118 -2.30 5.37 2.36
N THR A 119 -0.99 5.30 2.21
CA THR A 119 -0.34 4.97 0.95
C THR A 119 0.69 3.86 1.16
N ARG A 120 1.19 3.29 0.07
CA ARG A 120 2.17 2.21 0.10
C ARG A 120 3.43 2.63 -0.65
N LEU A 121 4.59 2.27 -0.15
CA LEU A 121 5.84 2.50 -0.86
C LEU A 121 5.98 1.49 -2.00
N THR A 122 6.09 2.00 -3.23
CA THR A 122 6.30 1.18 -4.42
C THR A 122 7.61 0.39 -4.29
N GLY A 123 7.53 -0.93 -4.45
CA GLY A 123 8.70 -1.80 -4.32
C GLY A 123 9.21 -2.00 -2.89
N GLY A 124 8.61 -1.34 -1.91
CA GLY A 124 8.95 -1.49 -0.49
C GLY A 124 10.37 -1.06 -0.14
N TYR A 125 10.87 -1.62 0.95
CA TYR A 125 12.22 -1.32 1.45
C TYR A 125 13.33 -1.72 0.45
N ALA A 126 13.12 -2.78 -0.34
CA ALA A 126 14.08 -3.20 -1.35
C ALA A 126 14.34 -2.10 -2.39
N GLU A 127 13.30 -1.40 -2.83
CA GLU A 127 13.43 -0.27 -3.75
C GLU A 127 14.13 0.92 -3.10
N TRP A 128 13.81 1.22 -1.85
CA TRP A 128 14.49 2.26 -1.07
C TRP A 128 16.01 2.02 -1.04
N ARG A 129 16.41 0.78 -0.75
CA ARG A 129 17.83 0.39 -0.74
C ARG A 129 18.47 0.42 -2.12
N ALA A 130 17.76 -0.03 -3.14
CA ALA A 130 18.27 -0.04 -4.51
C ALA A 130 18.63 1.36 -5.01
N GLN A 131 17.96 2.39 -4.51
CA GLN A 131 18.23 3.79 -4.81
C GLN A 131 19.27 4.43 -3.87
N ASN A 132 19.90 3.66 -3.01
CA ASN A 132 20.92 4.11 -2.06
C ASN A 132 20.43 5.25 -1.14
N LEU A 133 19.17 5.22 -0.76
CA LEU A 133 18.60 6.21 0.15
C LEU A 133 18.99 5.90 1.61
N PRO A 134 18.96 6.91 2.50
CA PRO A 134 19.44 6.75 3.87
C PRO A 134 18.69 5.68 4.65
N VAL A 135 19.43 4.80 5.31
CA VAL A 135 18.92 3.79 6.23
C VAL A 135 19.65 3.87 7.57
N VAL A 136 18.98 3.43 8.61
CA VAL A 136 19.54 3.33 9.95
C VAL A 136 19.41 1.91 10.47
N LYS A 137 20.29 1.55 11.38
CA LYS A 137 20.27 0.28 12.11
C LYS A 137 20.01 0.56 13.58
N SER A 138 19.24 -0.31 14.20
CA SER A 138 18.99 -0.15 15.64
C SER A 138 18.95 -1.46 16.37
#